data_b17c595820401f332f0bc8aa52383c6d
#
_entry.id   b17c595820401f332f0bc8aa52383c6d
#
_cell.length_a   1.000
_cell.length_b   1.000
_cell.length_c   1.000
_cell.angle_alpha   90.00
_cell.angle_beta   90.00
_cell.angle_gamma   90.00
#
_symmetry.space_group_name_H-M   'P 1'
#
loop_
_entity.id
_entity.type
_entity.pdbx_description
1 polymer ?
#
loop_
_entity_poly.entity_id
_entity_poly.type
_entity_poly.pdbx_seq_one_letter_code
_entity_poly.pdbx_strand_id
1 'polypeptide(L)'
;MIENLETLVALYKEGTMMEASTALKISQSAVSKRIANLERYYDRKLIERHGRRVVLTSHGTRLVEKVTPLLSELRSVFLEDQALRKGRIILGVSEAILASWGPRLFSQVS
;
A
#
# COMPACT_ATOMS: atom_id res chain seq x y z
N MET A 1 4.77 -3.63 7.32
CA MET A 1 3.31 -3.59 7.25
C MET A 1 2.78 -3.00 5.96
N ILE A 2 3.29 -1.87 5.54
CA ILE A 2 2.83 -1.26 4.29
C ILE A 2 3.04 -2.20 3.11
N GLU A 3 4.17 -2.88 3.06
CA GLU A 3 4.45 -3.82 1.99
C GLU A 3 3.42 -4.94 1.96
N ASN A 4 2.98 -5.38 3.12
CA ASN A 4 1.99 -6.45 3.18
C ASN A 4 0.65 -5.96 2.65
N LEU A 5 0.28 -4.73 2.96
CA LEU A 5 -0.96 -4.15 2.46
C LEU A 5 -0.90 -3.95 0.96
N GLU A 6 0.24 -3.50 0.45
CA GLU A 6 0.41 -3.32 -0.99
C GLU A 6 0.30 -4.66 -1.71
N THR A 7 0.78 -5.72 -1.06
CA THR A 7 0.71 -7.04 -1.64
C THR A 7 -0.75 -7.49 -1.76
N LEU A 8 -1.56 -7.21 -0.76
CA LEU A 8 -2.98 -7.57 -0.80
C LEU A 8 -3.69 -6.80 -1.92
N VAL A 9 -3.37 -5.52 -2.07
CA VAL A 9 -3.96 -4.72 -3.15
C VAL A 9 -3.56 -5.28 -4.51
N ALA A 10 -2.28 -5.69 -4.65
CA ALA A 10 -1.81 -6.26 -5.90
C ALA A 10 -2.55 -7.57 -6.21
N LEU A 11 -2.76 -8.42 -5.21
CA LEU A 11 -3.51 -9.64 -5.43
C LEU A 11 -4.94 -9.35 -5.86
N TYR A 12 -5.54 -8.34 -5.28
CA TYR A 12 -6.89 -7.96 -5.65
C TYR A 12 -6.93 -7.54 -7.12
N LYS A 13 -5.93 -6.79 -7.57
CA LYS A 13 -5.90 -6.34 -8.95
C LYS A 13 -5.50 -7.42 -9.93
N GLU A 14 -4.52 -8.23 -9.58
CA GLU A 14 -3.97 -9.21 -10.51
C GLU A 14 -4.68 -10.55 -10.53
N GLY A 15 -5.19 -10.95 -9.42
CA GLY A 15 -6.00 -12.17 -9.35
C GLY A 15 -5.25 -13.50 -9.21
N THR A 16 -3.94 -13.50 -9.37
CA THR A 16 -3.14 -14.72 -9.16
C THR A 16 -1.86 -14.37 -8.41
N MET A 17 -1.29 -15.37 -7.74
CA MET A 17 -0.04 -15.17 -7.02
C MET A 17 1.08 -14.83 -7.99
N MET A 18 1.10 -15.48 -9.15
CA MET A 18 2.14 -15.27 -10.13
C MET A 18 2.10 -13.84 -10.65
N GLU A 19 0.93 -13.36 -11.03
CA GLU A 19 0.81 -12.03 -11.59
C GLU A 19 1.11 -10.96 -10.54
N ALA A 20 0.68 -11.18 -9.31
CA ALA A 20 0.99 -10.26 -8.24
C ALA A 20 2.50 -10.22 -8.00
N SER A 21 3.17 -11.37 -8.02
CA SER A 21 4.61 -11.41 -7.81
C SER A 21 5.34 -10.67 -8.91
N THR A 22 4.88 -10.81 -10.15
CA THR A 22 5.48 -10.11 -11.27
C THR A 22 5.28 -8.60 -11.13
N ALA A 23 4.08 -8.18 -10.78
CA ALA A 23 3.77 -6.77 -10.63
C ALA A 23 4.60 -6.12 -9.52
N LEU A 24 4.82 -6.86 -8.43
CA LEU A 24 5.56 -6.34 -7.30
C LEU A 24 7.08 -6.61 -7.40
N LYS A 25 7.48 -7.39 -8.39
CA LYS A 25 8.88 -7.76 -8.58
C LYS A 25 9.46 -8.51 -7.39
N ILE A 26 8.69 -9.42 -6.85
CA ILE A 26 9.12 -10.28 -5.76
C ILE A 26 8.72 -11.70 -6.10
N SER A 27 9.17 -12.68 -5.32
CA SER A 27 8.85 -14.08 -5.60
C SER A 27 7.41 -14.38 -5.15
N GLN A 28 6.86 -15.46 -5.68
CA GLN A 28 5.53 -15.88 -5.27
C GLN A 28 5.52 -16.28 -3.80
N SER A 29 6.60 -16.89 -3.33
CA SER A 29 6.65 -17.25 -1.92
C SER A 29 6.69 -16.00 -1.04
N ALA A 30 7.29 -14.91 -1.52
CA ALA A 30 7.28 -13.66 -0.78
C ALA A 30 5.87 -13.09 -0.72
N VAL A 31 5.11 -13.17 -1.82
CA VAL A 31 3.73 -12.72 -1.84
C VAL A 31 2.94 -13.50 -0.79
N SER A 32 3.08 -14.82 -0.83
CA SER A 32 2.36 -15.69 0.07
C SER A 32 2.70 -15.39 1.54
N LYS A 33 3.98 -15.15 1.80
CA LYS A 33 4.42 -14.87 3.16
C LYS A 33 3.88 -13.55 3.66
N ARG A 34 3.86 -12.53 2.82
CA ARG A 34 3.34 -11.23 3.21
C ARG A 34 1.85 -11.30 3.54
N ILE A 35 1.11 -12.07 2.75
CA ILE A 35 -0.32 -12.23 2.99
C ILE A 35 -0.55 -13.03 4.28
N ALA A 36 0.24 -14.08 4.50
CA ALA A 36 0.12 -14.85 5.73
C ALA A 36 0.41 -13.99 6.97
N ASN A 37 1.41 -13.10 6.86
CA ASN A 37 1.72 -12.21 7.95
C ASN A 37 0.56 -11.26 8.22
N LEU A 38 -0.07 -10.75 7.16
CA LEU A 38 -1.18 -9.83 7.30
C LEU A 38 -2.39 -10.53 7.91
N GLU A 39 -2.67 -11.76 7.49
CA GLU A 39 -3.77 -12.54 8.03
C GLU A 39 -3.56 -12.83 9.52
N ARG A 40 -2.30 -13.07 9.89
CA ARG A 40 -1.97 -13.33 11.27
C ARG A 40 -2.16 -12.08 12.13
N TYR A 41 -1.77 -10.92 11.56
CA TYR A 41 -1.90 -9.66 12.28
C TYR A 41 -3.38 -9.31 12.52
N TYR A 42 -4.23 -9.54 11.52
CA TYR A 42 -5.64 -9.24 11.64
C TYR A 42 -6.46 -10.36 12.24
N ASP A 43 -5.89 -11.56 12.34
CA ASP A 43 -6.54 -12.74 12.85
C ASP A 43 -7.79 -13.00 12.03
N ARG A 44 -7.73 -12.86 10.71
CA ARG A 44 -8.81 -13.14 9.78
C ARG A 44 -8.23 -13.59 8.46
N LYS A 45 -9.00 -14.41 7.75
CA LYS A 45 -8.59 -14.83 6.42
C LYS A 45 -8.90 -13.68 5.50
N LEU A 46 -7.95 -13.32 4.68
CA LEU A 46 -8.11 -12.22 3.75
C LEU A 46 -8.22 -12.70 2.31
N ILE A 47 -7.75 -13.90 2.00
CA ILE A 47 -7.83 -14.44 0.66
C ILE A 47 -8.29 -15.89 0.69
N GLU A 48 -8.81 -16.35 -0.46
CA GLU A 48 -9.15 -17.74 -0.66
C GLU A 48 -8.58 -18.14 -2.00
N ARG A 49 -8.11 -19.37 -2.10
CA ARG A 49 -7.55 -19.86 -3.34
C ARG A 49 -8.56 -20.73 -4.07
N HIS A 50 -8.73 -20.45 -5.37
CA HIS A 50 -9.62 -21.20 -6.22
C HIS A 50 -8.77 -21.61 -7.42
N GLY A 51 -8.08 -22.74 -7.30
CA GLY A 51 -7.15 -23.16 -8.32
C GLY A 51 -5.99 -22.18 -8.35
N ARG A 52 -5.72 -21.61 -9.52
CA ARG A 52 -4.65 -20.65 -9.64
C ARG A 52 -5.09 -19.25 -9.26
N ARG A 53 -6.38 -19.03 -9.22
CA ARG A 53 -6.88 -17.70 -8.92
C ARG A 53 -6.96 -17.48 -7.41
N VAL A 54 -6.85 -16.24 -7.04
CA VAL A 54 -6.94 -15.86 -5.64
C VAL A 54 -8.06 -14.83 -5.56
N VAL A 55 -8.98 -15.06 -4.63
CA VAL A 55 -10.12 -14.17 -4.44
C VAL A 55 -10.03 -13.65 -3.01
N LEU A 56 -10.37 -12.41 -2.80
CA LEU A 56 -10.35 -11.85 -1.46
C LEU A 56 -11.64 -12.22 -0.73
N THR A 57 -11.52 -12.46 0.56
CA THR A 57 -12.68 -12.68 1.40
C THR A 57 -13.36 -11.33 1.61
N SER A 58 -14.50 -11.29 2.27
CA SER A 58 -15.16 -10.02 2.57
C SER A 58 -14.27 -9.15 3.44
N HIS A 59 -13.52 -9.76 4.37
CA HIS A 59 -12.59 -9.01 5.20
C HIS A 59 -11.46 -8.43 4.35
N GLY A 60 -10.93 -9.22 3.41
CA GLY A 60 -9.86 -8.76 2.53
C GLY A 60 -10.32 -7.64 1.62
N THR A 61 -11.53 -7.76 1.06
CA THR A 61 -12.07 -6.73 0.18
C THR A 61 -12.26 -5.42 0.94
N ARG A 62 -12.82 -5.52 2.14
CA ARG A 62 -13.03 -4.33 2.95
C ARG A 62 -11.72 -3.65 3.29
N LEU A 63 -10.69 -4.44 3.62
CA LEU A 63 -9.40 -3.88 3.94
C LEU A 63 -8.80 -3.18 2.72
N VAL A 64 -8.86 -3.79 1.54
CA VAL A 64 -8.34 -3.18 0.33
C VAL A 64 -9.06 -1.86 0.05
N GLU A 65 -10.37 -1.83 0.22
CA GLU A 65 -11.14 -0.61 -0.03
C GLU A 65 -10.70 0.51 0.89
N LYS A 66 -10.39 0.18 2.13
CA LYS A 66 -9.97 1.20 3.08
C LYS A 66 -8.54 1.64 2.92
N VAL A 67 -7.63 0.73 2.61
CA VAL A 67 -6.23 1.09 2.52
C VAL A 67 -5.80 1.67 1.17
N THR A 68 -6.53 1.38 0.11
CA THR A 68 -6.14 1.87 -1.21
C THR A 68 -5.99 3.39 -1.26
N PRO A 69 -6.96 4.18 -0.78
CA PRO A 69 -6.78 5.62 -0.79
C PRO A 69 -5.66 6.07 0.14
N LEU A 70 -5.46 5.36 1.26
CA LEU A 70 -4.40 5.73 2.19
C LEU A 70 -3.02 5.47 1.58
N LEU A 71 -2.87 4.37 0.86
CA LEU A 71 -1.61 4.07 0.20
C LEU A 71 -1.34 5.07 -0.91
N SER A 72 -2.39 5.52 -1.59
CA SER A 72 -2.27 6.50 -2.64
C SER A 72 -1.80 7.83 -2.07
N GLU A 73 -2.36 8.22 -0.93
CA GLU A 73 -1.95 9.44 -0.27
C GLU A 73 -0.51 9.36 0.20
N LEU A 74 -0.11 8.21 0.70
CA LEU A 74 1.24 8.02 1.18
C LEU A 74 2.23 8.15 0.01
N ARG A 75 1.89 7.58 -1.14
CA ARG A 75 2.74 7.71 -2.32
C ARG A 75 2.85 9.16 -2.75
N SER A 76 1.75 9.87 -2.65
CA SER A 76 1.72 11.28 -3.01
C SER A 76 2.69 12.08 -2.18
N VAL A 77 2.76 11.80 -0.89
CA VAL A 77 3.67 12.47 0.02
C VAL A 77 5.11 12.22 -0.41
N PHE A 78 5.45 10.97 -0.73
CA PHE A 78 6.79 10.64 -1.15
C PHE A 78 7.15 11.28 -2.49
N LEU A 79 6.19 11.35 -3.40
CA LEU A 79 6.44 11.97 -4.70
C LEU A 79 6.66 13.46 -4.56
N GLU A 80 5.92 14.10 -3.68
CA GLU A 80 6.11 15.51 -3.42
C GLU A 80 7.49 15.77 -2.86
N ASP A 81 7.91 14.94 -1.94
CA ASP A 81 9.24 15.09 -1.32
C ASP A 81 10.32 14.94 -2.38
N GLN A 82 10.18 13.99 -3.28
CA GLN A 82 11.14 13.79 -4.34
C GLN A 82 11.17 14.98 -5.27
N ALA A 83 10.04 15.52 -5.61
CA ALA A 83 9.96 16.67 -6.50
C ALA A 83 10.62 17.88 -5.87
N LEU A 84 10.41 18.08 -4.58
CA LEU A 84 11.02 19.19 -3.88
C LEU A 84 12.54 19.06 -3.87
N ARG A 85 13.04 17.88 -3.64
CA ARG A 85 14.48 17.68 -3.62
C ARG A 85 15.11 17.89 -4.97
N LYS A 86 14.42 17.48 -6.02
CA LYS A 86 14.99 17.62 -7.33
C LYS A 86 14.88 19.05 -7.81
N GLY A 87 13.82 19.66 -7.53
CA GLY A 87 13.58 20.99 -8.03
C GLY A 87 14.34 22.07 -7.34
N ARG A 88 14.50 21.92 -6.10
CA ARG A 88 15.11 22.90 -5.39
C ARG A 88 14.53 24.20 -5.40
N ILE A 89 14.06 24.67 -6.34
CA ILE A 89 13.62 25.94 -6.48
C ILE A 89 12.54 26.02 -5.57
N ILE A 90 12.07 25.08 -5.10
CA ILE A 90 11.00 25.09 -4.30
C ILE A 90 11.36 25.17 -2.89
N LEU A 91 12.37 25.73 -2.54
CA LEU A 91 12.72 25.87 -1.18
C LEU A 91 11.63 26.57 -0.39
N GLY A 92 11.09 27.63 -0.92
CA GLY A 92 10.03 28.32 -0.24
C GLY A 92 8.79 27.46 -0.09
N VAL A 93 8.51 26.71 -1.14
CA VAL A 93 7.35 25.85 -1.15
C VAL A 93 7.59 24.73 -0.15
N SER A 94 8.83 24.29 -0.09
CA SER A 94 9.18 23.20 0.81
C SER A 94 8.89 23.61 2.25
N GLU A 95 9.23 24.82 2.61
CA GLU A 95 9.00 25.29 3.95
C GLU A 95 7.51 25.39 4.20
N ALA A 96 6.77 25.88 3.24
CA ALA A 96 5.34 26.02 3.38
C ALA A 96 4.69 24.65 3.56
N ILE A 97 5.15 23.68 2.81
CA ILE A 97 4.62 22.36 2.90
C ILE A 97 4.90 21.76 4.25
N LEU A 98 6.11 21.92 4.74
CA LEU A 98 6.46 21.38 6.04
C LEU A 98 5.65 22.05 7.14
N ALA A 99 5.47 23.34 7.04
CA ALA A 99 4.71 24.06 8.03
C ALA A 99 3.26 23.62 8.09
N SER A 100 2.66 23.39 6.93
CA SER A 100 1.27 23.02 6.94
C SER A 100 1.09 21.52 7.11
N TRP A 101 2.08 20.75 6.67
CA TRP A 101 2.00 19.33 6.72
C TRP A 101 2.30 18.73 8.08
N GLY A 102 3.32 19.22 8.71
CA GLY A 102 3.72 18.69 9.99
C GLY A 102 2.60 18.46 10.97
N PRO A 103 1.92 19.49 11.36
CA PRO A 103 0.87 19.37 12.36
C PRO A 103 -0.28 18.53 11.85
N ARG A 104 -0.68 18.74 10.62
CA ARG A 104 -1.82 18.05 10.11
C ARG A 104 -1.61 16.60 9.82
N LEU A 105 -0.42 16.25 9.40
CA LEU A 105 -0.13 14.88 9.09
C LEU A 105 -0.40 14.03 10.29
N PHE A 106 0.02 14.41 11.41
CA PHE A 106 -0.15 13.58 12.57
C PHE A 106 -1.50 13.70 13.23
N SER A 107 -2.19 14.74 12.98
CA SER A 107 -3.47 14.88 13.59
C SER A 107 -4.55 14.39 12.70
N GLN A 108 -4.44 14.52 11.46
CA GLN A 108 -5.46 14.07 10.64
C GLN A 108 -5.01 13.37 9.52
N VAL A 109 -3.95 13.27 9.34
CA VAL A 109 -3.47 12.63 8.32
C VAL A 109 -4.15 12.37 7.68
N SER A 110 -4.28 12.82 7.83
CA SER A 110 -4.85 12.73 7.20
C SER A 110 -4.77 12.75 6.65
#